data_ed4b945f0efe0bd07aa9feeb00cc713a
#
_entry.id   ed4b945f0efe0bd07aa9feeb00cc713a
#
_cell.length_a   1.000
_cell.length_b   1.000
_cell.length_c   1.000
_cell.angle_alpha   90.00
_cell.angle_beta   90.00
_cell.angle_gamma   90.00
#
_symmetry.space_group_name_H-M   'P 1'
#
loop_
_entity.id
_entity.type
_entity.pdbx_description
1 polymer ?
#
loop_
_entity_poly.entity_id
_entity_poly.type
_entity_poly.pdbx_seq_one_letter_code
_entity_poly.pdbx_strand_id
1 'polypeptide(L)'
;MTSSLDMPVPRSELRADALSVADATTYAGWFACLADPTRVRLLHHVATKPAGITIGELADALGIGQPTVSHHVRKLAEVGFLTVHKDRTSTVVAVNPACCTGLPHAADAVMGVLAPQPCCPDNIPDDITVRPMTDQDWDAVTSIYADAVTTGDAGFDTDTPTRDYLDTTWLPEHRWVAEIDATVVGFAAATPVSDRDYYRGVADTVVHVAASARGRGVGKALMRALVIAADQAGLWTLQATVLPDNRAALALHHQAGYRTIGVRERIARHHGQWRDAVLLERRSPCN
;
A
#
# COMPACT_ATOMS: atom_id res chain seq x y z
N MET A 1 29.00 27.93 -13.57
CA MET A 1 28.18 27.33 -14.66
C MET A 1 27.18 26.41 -13.99
N THR A 2 26.02 26.96 -13.68
CA THR A 2 24.91 26.30 -13.00
C THR A 2 24.13 25.50 -14.03
N SER A 3 24.19 24.18 -13.93
CA SER A 3 23.34 23.28 -14.74
C SER A 3 22.00 23.11 -14.03
N SER A 4 21.03 23.86 -14.51
CA SER A 4 19.62 23.71 -14.15
C SER A 4 19.10 22.34 -14.64
N LEU A 5 18.72 21.48 -13.72
CA LEU A 5 17.97 20.24 -13.99
C LEU A 5 16.47 20.58 -14.17
N ASP A 6 16.20 21.49 -15.10
CA ASP A 6 14.84 21.82 -15.52
C ASP A 6 14.54 21.06 -16.82
N MET A 7 14.17 19.78 -16.71
CA MET A 7 13.56 19.04 -17.80
C MET A 7 12.04 19.10 -17.62
N PRO A 8 11.31 19.80 -18.48
CA PRO A 8 9.85 19.77 -18.42
C PRO A 8 9.37 18.38 -18.84
N VAL A 9 8.80 17.63 -17.91
CA VAL A 9 8.00 16.45 -18.23
C VAL A 9 6.79 16.93 -19.04
N PRO A 10 6.57 16.43 -20.27
CA PRO A 10 5.45 16.86 -21.08
C PRO A 10 4.13 16.52 -20.37
N ARG A 11 3.38 17.56 -20.01
CA ARG A 11 2.06 17.49 -19.35
C ARG A 11 0.95 16.86 -20.19
N SER A 12 1.25 16.32 -21.39
CA SER A 12 0.22 15.98 -22.37
C SER A 12 -0.19 14.52 -22.46
N GLU A 13 0.36 13.59 -21.66
CA GLU A 13 0.04 12.16 -21.80
C GLU A 13 -0.38 11.43 -20.50
N LEU A 14 -0.44 12.08 -19.35
CA LEU A 14 -1.09 11.52 -18.16
C LEU A 14 -2.60 11.84 -18.21
N ARG A 15 -3.30 11.32 -19.21
CA ARG A 15 -4.72 11.03 -19.03
C ARG A 15 -4.75 9.88 -18.03
N ALA A 16 -5.12 10.16 -16.78
CA ALA A 16 -5.68 9.17 -15.91
C ALA A 16 -6.78 8.49 -16.74
N ASP A 17 -6.56 7.24 -17.15
CA ASP A 17 -7.57 6.51 -17.90
C ASP A 17 -8.78 6.45 -16.97
N ALA A 18 -9.84 7.18 -17.36
CA ALA A 18 -11.09 7.11 -16.64
C ALA A 18 -11.52 5.64 -16.62
N LEU A 19 -12.07 5.18 -15.50
CA LEU A 19 -12.59 3.83 -15.37
C LEU A 19 -13.43 3.50 -16.61
N SER A 20 -13.14 2.36 -17.26
CA SER A 20 -13.86 2.00 -18.48
C SER A 20 -15.36 1.85 -18.21
N VAL A 21 -16.20 2.16 -19.20
CA VAL A 21 -17.66 2.00 -19.06
C VAL A 21 -18.02 0.55 -18.74
N ALA A 22 -17.29 -0.41 -19.28
CA ALA A 22 -17.50 -1.84 -19.03
C ALA A 22 -17.18 -2.20 -17.57
N ASP A 23 -16.05 -1.75 -17.05
CA ASP A 23 -15.67 -1.98 -15.63
C ASP A 23 -16.61 -1.25 -14.70
N ALA A 24 -16.96 0.01 -14.98
CA ALA A 24 -17.92 0.78 -14.20
C ALA A 24 -19.29 0.07 -14.11
N THR A 25 -19.76 -0.50 -15.23
CA THR A 25 -21.03 -1.26 -15.26
C THR A 25 -20.92 -2.53 -14.43
N THR A 26 -19.82 -3.27 -14.55
CA THR A 26 -19.57 -4.50 -13.79
C THR A 26 -19.53 -4.21 -12.29
N TYR A 27 -18.74 -3.21 -11.89
CA TYR A 27 -18.56 -2.85 -10.48
C TYR A 27 -19.87 -2.29 -9.87
N ALA A 28 -20.60 -1.47 -10.63
CA ALA A 28 -21.93 -1.02 -10.19
C ALA A 28 -22.88 -2.19 -9.94
N GLY A 29 -22.86 -3.23 -10.79
CA GLY A 29 -23.63 -4.46 -10.60
C GLY A 29 -23.26 -5.20 -9.30
N TRP A 30 -21.96 -5.31 -9.00
CA TRP A 30 -21.48 -5.94 -7.77
C TRP A 30 -21.91 -5.17 -6.52
N PHE A 31 -21.72 -3.85 -6.50
CA PHE A 31 -22.14 -3.00 -5.36
C PHE A 31 -23.66 -3.00 -5.19
N ALA A 32 -24.42 -2.92 -6.28
CA ALA A 32 -25.88 -3.00 -6.24
C ALA A 32 -26.36 -4.37 -5.70
N CYS A 33 -25.68 -5.46 -6.07
CA CYS A 33 -25.97 -6.76 -5.50
C CYS A 33 -25.74 -6.78 -3.99
N LEU A 34 -24.69 -6.15 -3.48
CA LEU A 34 -24.38 -6.09 -2.04
C LEU A 34 -25.13 -4.99 -1.28
N ALA A 35 -25.94 -4.18 -1.93
CA ALA A 35 -26.77 -3.15 -1.27
C ALA A 35 -27.93 -3.72 -0.41
N ASP A 36 -28.08 -5.04 -0.34
CA ASP A 36 -29.07 -5.74 0.48
C ASP A 36 -28.39 -6.39 1.69
N PRO A 37 -28.76 -6.04 2.94
CA PRO A 37 -28.12 -6.57 4.13
C PRO A 37 -28.25 -8.10 4.29
N THR A 38 -29.31 -8.70 3.76
CA THR A 38 -29.51 -10.16 3.80
C THR A 38 -28.48 -10.84 2.90
N ARG A 39 -28.20 -10.29 1.71
CA ARG A 39 -27.16 -10.82 0.82
C ARG A 39 -25.77 -10.69 1.41
N VAL A 40 -25.46 -9.59 2.09
CA VAL A 40 -24.18 -9.41 2.78
C VAL A 40 -24.00 -10.45 3.89
N ARG A 41 -25.01 -10.65 4.75
CA ARG A 41 -24.99 -11.66 5.81
C ARG A 41 -24.84 -13.07 5.25
N LEU A 42 -25.54 -13.37 4.17
CA LEU A 42 -25.51 -14.66 3.49
C LEU A 42 -24.11 -14.94 2.90
N LEU A 43 -23.57 -13.99 2.15
CA LEU A 43 -22.22 -14.09 1.56
C LEU A 43 -21.15 -14.31 2.64
N HIS A 44 -21.21 -13.51 3.73
CA HIS A 44 -20.31 -13.68 4.88
C HIS A 44 -20.41 -15.08 5.48
N HIS A 45 -21.63 -15.59 5.70
CA HIS A 45 -21.82 -16.92 6.30
C HIS A 45 -21.26 -18.03 5.39
N VAL A 46 -21.50 -17.96 4.07
CA VAL A 46 -20.91 -18.90 3.09
C VAL A 46 -19.39 -18.82 3.11
N ALA A 47 -18.81 -17.61 3.20
CA ALA A 47 -17.36 -17.40 3.22
C ALA A 47 -16.67 -18.03 4.44
N THR A 48 -17.37 -18.20 5.56
CA THR A 48 -16.87 -18.90 6.75
C THR A 48 -16.91 -20.43 6.64
N LYS A 49 -17.40 -20.99 5.52
CA LYS A 49 -17.55 -22.41 5.27
C LYS A 49 -16.78 -22.85 4.03
N PRO A 50 -15.46 -23.13 4.12
CA PRO A 50 -14.62 -23.45 2.95
C PRO A 50 -15.12 -24.66 2.13
N ALA A 51 -15.76 -25.64 2.79
CA ALA A 51 -16.32 -26.80 2.11
C ALA A 51 -17.68 -26.52 1.40
N GLY A 52 -18.20 -25.30 1.51
CA GLY A 52 -19.55 -24.94 1.09
C GLY A 52 -20.60 -25.28 2.15
N ILE A 53 -21.83 -24.88 1.89
CA ILE A 53 -22.98 -25.06 2.79
C ILE A 53 -24.25 -25.32 1.96
N THR A 54 -25.17 -26.11 2.44
CA THR A 54 -26.44 -26.35 1.77
C THR A 54 -27.42 -25.19 1.96
N ILE A 55 -28.35 -25.05 1.04
CA ILE A 55 -29.43 -24.04 1.14
C ILE A 55 -30.24 -24.21 2.45
N GLY A 56 -30.46 -25.46 2.89
CA GLY A 56 -31.17 -25.75 4.14
C GLY A 56 -30.41 -25.23 5.35
N GLU A 57 -29.15 -25.66 5.52
CA GLU A 57 -28.28 -25.21 6.61
C GLU A 57 -28.11 -23.68 6.64
N LEU A 58 -28.03 -23.05 5.46
CA LEU A 58 -27.92 -21.61 5.35
C LEU A 58 -29.23 -20.90 5.78
N ALA A 59 -30.39 -21.46 5.47
CA ALA A 59 -31.68 -20.97 5.91
C ALA A 59 -31.80 -21.04 7.42
N ASP A 60 -31.43 -22.16 8.02
CA ASP A 60 -31.49 -22.39 9.47
C ASP A 60 -30.50 -21.41 10.18
N ALA A 61 -29.29 -21.28 9.69
CA ALA A 61 -28.28 -20.39 10.27
C ALA A 61 -28.66 -18.91 10.25
N LEU A 62 -29.39 -18.48 9.23
CA LEU A 62 -29.81 -17.07 9.07
C LEU A 62 -31.20 -16.79 9.64
N GLY A 63 -31.97 -17.83 9.98
CA GLY A 63 -33.34 -17.71 10.48
C GLY A 63 -34.33 -17.18 9.42
N ILE A 64 -34.14 -17.54 8.14
CA ILE A 64 -34.99 -17.11 7.03
C ILE A 64 -35.41 -18.30 6.17
N GLY A 65 -36.54 -18.18 5.48
CA GLY A 65 -37.10 -19.28 4.68
C GLY A 65 -36.21 -19.69 3.51
N GLN A 66 -36.13 -21.00 3.20
CA GLN A 66 -35.35 -21.54 2.08
C GLN A 66 -35.67 -20.88 0.72
N PRO A 67 -36.92 -20.54 0.37
CA PRO A 67 -37.17 -19.82 -0.88
C PRO A 67 -36.50 -18.46 -0.96
N THR A 68 -36.46 -17.73 0.17
CA THR A 68 -35.77 -16.44 0.29
C THR A 68 -34.24 -16.60 0.13
N VAL A 69 -33.67 -17.60 0.83
CA VAL A 69 -32.24 -17.93 0.66
C VAL A 69 -31.93 -18.26 -0.78
N SER A 70 -32.73 -19.14 -1.41
CA SER A 70 -32.54 -19.54 -2.82
C SER A 70 -32.57 -18.34 -3.77
N HIS A 71 -33.48 -17.37 -3.52
CA HIS A 71 -33.52 -16.13 -4.29
C HIS A 71 -32.24 -15.30 -4.15
N HIS A 72 -31.79 -15.07 -2.92
CA HIS A 72 -30.56 -14.29 -2.67
C HIS A 72 -29.29 -15.00 -3.17
N VAL A 73 -29.18 -16.33 -2.99
CA VAL A 73 -28.09 -17.15 -3.55
C VAL A 73 -28.04 -17.01 -5.05
N ARG A 74 -29.16 -17.10 -5.75
CA ARG A 74 -29.20 -16.91 -7.21
C ARG A 74 -28.68 -15.53 -7.60
N LYS A 75 -29.11 -14.47 -6.92
CA LYS A 75 -28.63 -13.10 -7.18
C LYS A 75 -27.13 -12.93 -6.97
N LEU A 76 -26.57 -13.53 -5.94
CA LEU A 76 -25.11 -13.52 -5.69
C LEU A 76 -24.34 -14.37 -6.71
N ALA A 77 -24.95 -15.48 -7.19
CA ALA A 77 -24.34 -16.31 -8.22
C ALA A 77 -24.37 -15.64 -9.61
N GLU A 78 -25.47 -14.90 -9.95
CA GLU A 78 -25.59 -14.13 -11.19
C GLU A 78 -24.43 -13.12 -11.39
N VAL A 79 -23.95 -12.51 -10.31
CA VAL A 79 -22.81 -11.58 -10.34
C VAL A 79 -21.45 -12.25 -10.05
N GLY A 80 -21.43 -13.56 -9.87
CA GLY A 80 -20.22 -14.34 -9.72
C GLY A 80 -19.62 -14.39 -8.31
N PHE A 81 -20.33 -13.96 -7.27
CA PHE A 81 -19.85 -14.05 -5.88
C PHE A 81 -19.92 -15.47 -5.32
N LEU A 82 -20.90 -16.24 -5.76
CA LEU A 82 -21.08 -17.62 -5.31
C LEU A 82 -21.07 -18.59 -6.50
N THR A 83 -20.63 -19.79 -6.22
CA THR A 83 -20.85 -20.96 -7.07
C THR A 83 -21.92 -21.84 -6.45
N VAL A 84 -22.75 -22.47 -7.30
CA VAL A 84 -23.85 -23.33 -6.88
C VAL A 84 -23.70 -24.66 -7.62
N HIS A 85 -23.65 -25.75 -6.89
CA HIS A 85 -23.60 -27.08 -7.46
C HIS A 85 -24.57 -28.03 -6.76
N LYS A 86 -25.04 -29.04 -7.47
CA LYS A 86 -25.88 -30.09 -6.89
C LYS A 86 -25.00 -31.20 -6.38
N ASP A 87 -25.23 -31.58 -5.11
CA ASP A 87 -24.69 -32.79 -4.52
C ASP A 87 -25.86 -33.70 -4.13
N ARG A 88 -26.10 -34.75 -4.94
CA ARG A 88 -27.24 -35.68 -4.83
C ARG A 88 -28.57 -34.92 -4.82
N THR A 89 -29.25 -34.88 -3.66
CA THR A 89 -30.53 -34.20 -3.45
C THR A 89 -30.40 -32.77 -2.92
N SER A 90 -29.21 -32.36 -2.54
CA SER A 90 -28.94 -31.05 -1.92
C SER A 90 -28.30 -30.09 -2.92
N THR A 91 -28.57 -28.82 -2.74
CA THR A 91 -27.87 -27.72 -3.44
C THR A 91 -26.85 -27.14 -2.50
N VAL A 92 -25.58 -27.26 -2.86
CA VAL A 92 -24.44 -26.72 -2.11
C VAL A 92 -23.98 -25.41 -2.71
N VAL A 93 -23.70 -24.45 -1.85
CA VAL A 93 -23.26 -23.09 -2.19
C VAL A 93 -21.88 -22.86 -1.62
N ALA A 94 -20.97 -22.34 -2.41
CA ALA A 94 -19.62 -21.96 -1.98
C ALA A 94 -19.24 -20.59 -2.54
N VAL A 95 -18.27 -19.93 -1.91
CA VAL A 95 -17.71 -18.68 -2.44
C VAL A 95 -16.96 -18.97 -3.73
N ASN A 96 -17.16 -18.13 -4.73
CA ASN A 96 -16.34 -18.15 -5.94
C ASN A 96 -14.95 -17.57 -5.59
N PRO A 97 -13.86 -18.33 -5.68
CA PRO A 97 -12.52 -17.82 -5.34
C PRO A 97 -12.11 -16.56 -6.12
N ALA A 98 -12.60 -16.40 -7.34
CA ALA A 98 -12.30 -15.22 -8.17
C ALA A 98 -12.90 -13.92 -7.58
N CYS A 99 -13.96 -13.97 -6.76
CA CYS A 99 -14.55 -12.78 -6.16
C CYS A 99 -13.68 -12.19 -5.03
N CYS A 100 -12.85 -13.00 -4.38
CA CYS A 100 -11.98 -12.55 -3.29
C CYS A 100 -10.91 -11.54 -3.74
N THR A 101 -10.55 -11.57 -5.03
CA THR A 101 -9.64 -10.59 -5.63
C THR A 101 -10.39 -9.49 -6.38
N GLY A 102 -11.56 -9.78 -6.94
CA GLY A 102 -12.32 -8.86 -7.78
C GLY A 102 -12.97 -7.72 -7.01
N LEU A 103 -13.64 -8.01 -5.89
CA LEU A 103 -14.38 -6.98 -5.15
C LEU A 103 -13.47 -5.94 -4.46
N PRO A 104 -12.37 -6.31 -3.78
CA PRO A 104 -11.41 -5.33 -3.29
C PRO A 104 -10.82 -4.48 -4.43
N HIS A 105 -10.43 -5.12 -5.54
CA HIS A 105 -9.93 -4.40 -6.71
C HIS A 105 -10.97 -3.41 -7.28
N ALA A 106 -12.23 -3.79 -7.35
CA ALA A 106 -13.31 -2.91 -7.80
C ALA A 106 -13.49 -1.69 -6.88
N ALA A 107 -13.41 -1.89 -5.57
CA ALA A 107 -13.47 -0.79 -4.61
C ALA A 107 -12.28 0.17 -4.80
N ASP A 108 -11.06 -0.34 -4.92
CA ASP A 108 -9.85 0.43 -5.17
C ASP A 108 -9.93 1.21 -6.49
N ALA A 109 -10.43 0.57 -7.55
CA ALA A 109 -10.60 1.21 -8.86
C ALA A 109 -11.62 2.36 -8.82
N VAL A 110 -12.78 2.14 -8.21
CA VAL A 110 -13.84 3.15 -8.07
C VAL A 110 -13.40 4.33 -7.21
N MET A 111 -12.61 4.07 -6.16
CA MET A 111 -12.03 5.12 -5.30
C MET A 111 -10.81 5.83 -5.94
N GLY A 112 -10.44 5.48 -7.16
CA GLY A 112 -9.30 6.05 -7.86
C GLY A 112 -7.93 5.66 -7.27
N VAL A 113 -7.90 4.66 -6.39
CA VAL A 113 -6.65 4.20 -5.73
C VAL A 113 -5.70 3.55 -6.73
N LEU A 114 -6.25 2.96 -7.81
CA LEU A 114 -5.48 2.36 -8.90
C LEU A 114 -5.09 3.36 -9.99
N ALA A 115 -5.63 4.58 -9.96
CA ALA A 115 -5.26 5.61 -10.93
C ALA A 115 -3.81 6.05 -10.67
N PRO A 116 -3.02 6.37 -11.73
CA PRO A 116 -1.70 6.94 -11.56
C PRO A 116 -1.81 8.19 -10.70
N GLN A 117 -1.23 8.16 -9.51
CA GLN A 117 -1.17 9.34 -8.65
C GLN A 117 -0.05 10.25 -9.14
N PRO A 118 -0.29 11.58 -9.29
CA PRO A 118 0.80 12.49 -9.62
C PRO A 118 1.86 12.37 -8.52
N CYS A 119 3.07 12.05 -8.93
CA CYS A 119 4.19 12.02 -8.02
C CYS A 119 4.44 13.42 -7.51
N CYS A 120 4.29 13.61 -6.21
CA CYS A 120 4.90 14.64 -5.39
C CYS A 120 4.28 16.04 -5.46
N PRO A 121 3.93 16.60 -4.31
CA PRO A 121 3.48 17.98 -4.22
C PRO A 121 4.61 18.94 -4.64
N ASP A 122 4.30 19.93 -5.46
CA ASP A 122 5.23 20.96 -5.93
C ASP A 122 5.63 21.96 -4.84
N ASN A 123 5.01 21.91 -3.65
CA ASN A 123 5.23 22.85 -2.55
C ASN A 123 6.26 22.34 -1.53
N ILE A 124 7.50 22.18 -1.96
CA ILE A 124 8.62 21.97 -1.06
C ILE A 124 9.16 23.34 -0.64
N PRO A 125 9.36 23.60 0.65
CA PRO A 125 9.97 24.82 1.12
C PRO A 125 11.37 25.03 0.55
N ASP A 126 11.71 26.28 0.20
CA ASP A 126 12.99 26.63 -0.45
C ASP A 126 14.21 26.46 0.47
N ASP A 127 14.00 26.39 1.79
CA ASP A 127 15.05 26.18 2.80
C ASP A 127 15.49 24.72 2.96
N ILE A 128 14.87 23.79 2.22
CA ILE A 128 15.19 22.35 2.26
C ILE A 128 15.99 21.96 1.03
N THR A 129 17.21 21.50 1.23
CA THR A 129 18.03 20.92 0.17
C THR A 129 18.05 19.40 0.32
N VAL A 130 17.74 18.66 -0.77
CA VAL A 130 17.87 17.20 -0.81
C VAL A 130 18.98 16.83 -1.77
N ARG A 131 19.88 15.96 -1.31
CA ARG A 131 21.01 15.46 -2.10
C ARG A 131 21.27 13.97 -1.85
N PRO A 132 22.00 13.29 -2.75
CA PRO A 132 22.49 11.95 -2.46
C PRO A 132 23.31 11.94 -1.16
N MET A 133 23.16 10.86 -0.41
CA MET A 133 23.93 10.62 0.82
C MET A 133 25.40 10.34 0.49
N THR A 134 26.29 10.79 1.34
CA THR A 134 27.72 10.56 1.27
C THR A 134 28.23 9.88 2.54
N ASP A 135 29.49 9.43 2.53
CA ASP A 135 30.11 8.81 3.71
C ASP A 135 30.18 9.72 4.94
N GLN A 136 30.15 11.04 4.74
CA GLN A 136 30.17 12.01 5.84
C GLN A 136 28.83 12.14 6.57
N ASP A 137 27.76 11.62 6.00
CA ASP A 137 26.41 11.75 6.54
C ASP A 137 26.04 10.65 7.53
N TRP A 138 26.84 9.57 7.61
CA TRP A 138 26.49 8.39 8.39
C TRP A 138 26.24 8.69 9.87
N ASP A 139 27.01 9.57 10.50
CA ASP A 139 26.82 9.92 11.91
C ASP A 139 25.44 10.58 12.14
N ALA A 140 25.08 11.53 11.26
CA ALA A 140 23.78 12.19 11.32
C ALA A 140 22.63 11.22 11.04
N VAL A 141 22.76 10.36 10.01
CA VAL A 141 21.76 9.36 9.65
C VAL A 141 21.54 8.37 10.79
N THR A 142 22.62 7.84 11.38
CA THR A 142 22.57 6.91 12.50
C THR A 142 21.91 7.55 13.73
N SER A 143 22.24 8.83 14.01
CA SER A 143 21.64 9.58 15.10
C SER A 143 20.11 9.76 14.90
N ILE A 144 19.68 10.16 13.69
CA ILE A 144 18.26 10.31 13.37
C ILE A 144 17.52 8.97 13.48
N TYR A 145 18.18 7.87 13.07
CA TYR A 145 17.61 6.54 13.21
C TYR A 145 17.46 6.13 14.67
N ALA A 146 18.47 6.37 15.51
CA ALA A 146 18.44 6.09 16.93
C ALA A 146 17.31 6.84 17.65
N ASP A 147 17.12 8.10 17.29
CA ASP A 147 15.99 8.90 17.81
C ASP A 147 14.66 8.29 17.41
N ALA A 148 14.51 7.83 16.17
CA ALA A 148 13.30 7.18 15.69
C ALA A 148 13.02 5.85 16.39
N VAL A 149 14.04 5.03 16.67
CA VAL A 149 13.92 3.82 17.49
C VAL A 149 13.44 4.17 18.91
N THR A 150 14.08 5.17 19.53
CA THR A 150 13.74 5.59 20.90
C THR A 150 12.31 6.12 21.03
N THR A 151 11.81 6.82 20.02
CA THR A 151 10.45 7.37 20.00
C THR A 151 9.40 6.36 19.52
N GLY A 152 9.82 5.19 19.02
CA GLY A 152 8.92 4.18 18.45
C GLY A 152 8.44 4.50 17.03
N ASP A 153 9.10 5.45 16.35
CA ASP A 153 8.77 5.86 14.98
C ASP A 153 9.55 5.05 13.91
N ALA A 154 10.52 4.21 14.33
CA ALA A 154 11.34 3.37 13.44
C ALA A 154 10.63 2.07 12.99
N GLY A 155 9.33 2.01 13.07
CA GLY A 155 8.58 0.82 12.69
C GLY A 155 8.72 -0.29 13.72
N PHE A 156 9.33 -1.42 13.32
CA PHE A 156 9.51 -2.60 14.19
C PHE A 156 10.90 -2.70 14.81
N ASP A 157 11.82 -1.82 14.44
CA ASP A 157 13.17 -1.87 14.96
C ASP A 157 13.19 -1.48 16.45
N THR A 158 13.77 -2.36 17.26
CA THR A 158 13.96 -2.16 18.70
C THR A 158 15.37 -1.67 19.05
N ASP A 159 16.29 -1.82 18.11
CA ASP A 159 17.67 -1.42 18.21
C ASP A 159 18.08 -0.65 16.96
N THR A 160 18.96 0.32 17.11
CA THR A 160 19.50 1.06 15.96
C THR A 160 20.39 0.15 15.11
N PRO A 161 20.07 -0.06 13.81
CA PRO A 161 20.94 -0.84 12.94
C PRO A 161 22.34 -0.24 12.84
N THR A 162 23.35 -1.10 12.70
CA THR A 162 24.73 -0.63 12.54
C THR A 162 24.93 -0.01 11.14
N ARG A 163 25.91 0.91 11.02
CA ARG A 163 26.31 1.46 9.73
C ARG A 163 26.60 0.36 8.70
N ASP A 164 27.40 -0.64 9.07
CA ASP A 164 27.78 -1.73 8.17
C ASP A 164 26.55 -2.51 7.65
N TYR A 165 25.56 -2.73 8.49
CA TYR A 165 24.30 -3.37 8.09
C TYR A 165 23.54 -2.49 7.10
N LEU A 166 23.35 -1.20 7.39
CA LEU A 166 22.66 -0.26 6.51
C LEU A 166 23.41 -0.07 5.18
N ASP A 167 24.73 0.03 5.22
CA ASP A 167 25.55 0.19 4.03
C ASP A 167 25.50 -1.04 3.10
N THR A 168 25.35 -2.23 3.67
CA THR A 168 25.24 -3.47 2.91
C THR A 168 23.81 -3.68 2.35
N THR A 169 22.78 -3.23 3.07
CA THR A 169 21.38 -3.51 2.72
C THR A 169 20.75 -2.44 1.84
N TRP A 170 21.11 -1.19 2.02
CA TRP A 170 20.54 -0.11 1.22
C TRP A 170 21.14 -0.03 -0.17
N LEU A 171 20.31 0.24 -1.17
CA LEU A 171 20.77 0.50 -2.54
C LEU A 171 21.60 1.80 -2.57
N PRO A 172 22.87 1.78 -3.02
CA PRO A 172 23.74 2.96 -2.96
C PRO A 172 23.20 4.18 -3.70
N GLU A 173 22.56 3.96 -4.86
CA GLU A 173 22.00 5.03 -5.70
C GLU A 173 20.66 5.57 -5.17
N HIS A 174 20.11 4.96 -4.12
CA HIS A 174 18.80 5.31 -3.55
C HIS A 174 18.92 5.66 -2.07
N ARG A 175 19.98 6.41 -1.71
CA ARG A 175 20.21 6.96 -0.37
C ARG A 175 20.20 8.48 -0.46
N TRP A 176 19.34 9.13 0.29
CA TRP A 176 19.13 10.56 0.23
C TRP A 176 19.15 11.18 1.61
N VAL A 177 19.71 12.38 1.72
CA VAL A 177 19.63 13.20 2.94
C VAL A 177 19.00 14.54 2.61
N ALA A 178 18.30 15.09 3.59
CA ALA A 178 17.74 16.44 3.55
C ALA A 178 18.45 17.33 4.55
N GLU A 179 18.79 18.53 4.12
CA GLU A 179 19.48 19.55 4.90
C GLU A 179 18.64 20.80 5.05
N ILE A 180 18.77 21.44 6.21
CA ILE A 180 18.34 22.78 6.50
C ILE A 180 19.55 23.49 7.14
N ASP A 181 19.94 24.65 6.62
CA ASP A 181 21.12 25.40 7.07
C ASP A 181 22.39 24.52 7.14
N ALA A 182 22.64 23.73 6.10
CA ALA A 182 23.74 22.77 5.99
C ALA A 182 23.78 21.68 7.09
N THR A 183 22.70 21.49 7.82
CA THR A 183 22.56 20.43 8.82
C THR A 183 21.65 19.32 8.29
N VAL A 184 22.10 18.07 8.32
CA VAL A 184 21.27 16.92 7.94
C VAL A 184 20.15 16.74 8.97
N VAL A 185 18.90 16.84 8.50
CA VAL A 185 17.69 16.78 9.33
C VAL A 185 16.75 15.63 8.97
N GLY A 186 17.12 14.80 8.00
CA GLY A 186 16.36 13.64 7.61
C GLY A 186 17.05 12.84 6.52
N PHE A 187 16.61 11.61 6.34
CA PHE A 187 17.09 10.73 5.29
C PHE A 187 15.96 9.86 4.71
N ALA A 188 16.19 9.36 3.49
CA ALA A 188 15.39 8.32 2.87
C ALA A 188 16.32 7.33 2.17
N ALA A 189 15.95 6.05 2.19
CA ALA A 189 16.69 5.00 1.52
C ALA A 189 15.75 3.93 0.96
N ALA A 190 16.25 3.14 0.02
CA ALA A 190 15.58 1.98 -0.53
C ALA A 190 16.42 0.71 -0.32
N THR A 191 15.72 -0.40 -0.02
CA THR A 191 16.32 -1.73 0.18
C THR A 191 15.68 -2.72 -0.79
N PRO A 192 16.43 -3.58 -1.50
CA PRO A 192 15.84 -4.62 -2.32
C PRO A 192 14.97 -5.56 -1.47
N VAL A 193 13.78 -5.91 -1.94
CA VAL A 193 12.92 -6.86 -1.21
C VAL A 193 13.39 -8.31 -1.37
N SER A 194 14.21 -8.60 -2.38
CA SER A 194 14.71 -9.94 -2.70
C SER A 194 15.91 -9.86 -3.62
N ASP A 195 16.77 -10.87 -3.56
CA ASP A 195 17.90 -11.12 -4.47
C ASP A 195 17.52 -11.83 -5.79
N ARG A 196 16.22 -12.17 -5.96
CA ARG A 196 15.74 -12.87 -7.14
C ARG A 196 15.51 -11.90 -8.31
N ASP A 197 16.00 -12.26 -9.50
CA ASP A 197 15.95 -11.41 -10.71
C ASP A 197 14.55 -10.84 -11.03
N TYR A 198 13.50 -11.61 -10.82
CA TYR A 198 12.13 -11.17 -11.09
C TYR A 198 11.59 -10.14 -10.07
N TYR A 199 12.33 -9.89 -8.96
CA TYR A 199 12.05 -8.82 -8.00
C TYR A 199 13.06 -7.66 -8.05
N ARG A 200 14.03 -7.67 -9.00
CA ARG A 200 15.11 -6.66 -9.06
C ARG A 200 14.65 -5.20 -9.11
N GLY A 201 13.40 -4.95 -9.53
CA GLY A 201 12.81 -3.61 -9.57
C GLY A 201 11.83 -3.35 -8.44
N VAL A 202 11.85 -4.15 -7.37
CA VAL A 202 10.99 -3.98 -6.18
C VAL A 202 11.86 -3.64 -4.99
N ALA A 203 11.56 -2.52 -4.32
CA ALA A 203 12.30 -2.08 -3.14
C ALA A 203 11.38 -1.64 -2.00
N ASP A 204 11.79 -1.95 -0.77
CA ASP A 204 11.25 -1.34 0.45
C ASP A 204 11.85 0.04 0.64
N THR A 205 11.07 0.99 1.12
CA THR A 205 11.50 2.37 1.36
C THR A 205 11.39 2.73 2.84
N VAL A 206 12.38 3.47 3.31
CA VAL A 206 12.42 4.04 4.65
C VAL A 206 12.62 5.55 4.55
N VAL A 207 11.96 6.31 5.43
CA VAL A 207 12.14 7.76 5.57
C VAL A 207 12.06 8.15 7.03
N HIS A 208 13.05 8.87 7.50
CA HIS A 208 13.09 9.41 8.86
C HIS A 208 13.44 10.90 8.84
N VAL A 209 12.79 11.65 9.73
CA VAL A 209 13.00 13.09 9.89
C VAL A 209 13.26 13.38 11.37
N ALA A 210 14.33 14.11 11.65
CA ALA A 210 14.65 14.56 12.98
C ALA A 210 13.47 15.29 13.62
N ALA A 211 13.23 15.05 14.91
CA ALA A 211 12.06 15.60 15.62
C ALA A 211 11.94 17.13 15.48
N SER A 212 13.05 17.86 15.48
CA SER A 212 13.14 19.31 15.32
C SER A 212 12.71 19.83 13.95
N ALA A 213 12.72 18.96 12.90
CA ALA A 213 12.41 19.33 11.52
C ALA A 213 11.09 18.73 11.01
N ARG A 214 10.33 18.03 11.87
CA ARG A 214 9.02 17.49 11.52
C ARG A 214 8.02 18.60 11.23
N GLY A 215 7.05 18.31 10.34
CA GLY A 215 6.02 19.27 9.94
C GLY A 215 6.50 20.38 9.00
N ARG A 216 7.79 20.46 8.66
CA ARG A 216 8.40 21.47 7.79
C ARG A 216 8.46 21.08 6.31
N GLY A 217 7.99 19.90 5.92
CA GLY A 217 8.04 19.45 4.53
C GLY A 217 9.23 18.54 4.18
N VAL A 218 10.16 18.29 5.11
CA VAL A 218 11.38 17.49 4.89
C VAL A 218 11.07 16.09 4.37
N GLY A 219 10.10 15.38 4.98
CA GLY A 219 9.69 14.06 4.53
C GLY A 219 9.15 14.05 3.10
N LYS A 220 8.41 15.10 2.70
CA LYS A 220 7.91 15.25 1.32
C LYS A 220 9.04 15.45 0.33
N ALA A 221 10.03 16.27 0.68
CA ALA A 221 11.20 16.52 -0.15
C ALA A 221 12.02 15.24 -0.38
N LEU A 222 12.27 14.48 0.69
CA LEU A 222 12.97 13.20 0.64
C LEU A 222 12.22 12.16 -0.20
N MET A 223 10.92 11.96 0.05
CA MET A 223 10.12 11.01 -0.71
C MET A 223 10.05 11.37 -2.20
N ARG A 224 9.98 12.67 -2.53
CA ARG A 224 10.04 13.13 -3.92
C ARG A 224 11.35 12.74 -4.59
N ALA A 225 12.48 13.02 -3.96
CA ALA A 225 13.80 12.68 -4.51
C ALA A 225 13.93 11.16 -4.72
N LEU A 226 13.56 10.37 -3.70
CA LEU A 226 13.62 8.91 -3.76
C LEU A 226 12.75 8.35 -4.88
N VAL A 227 11.50 8.80 -4.97
CA VAL A 227 10.53 8.30 -5.97
C VAL A 227 10.99 8.62 -7.40
N ILE A 228 11.45 9.85 -7.65
CA ILE A 228 11.95 10.28 -8.98
C ILE A 228 13.17 9.45 -9.37
N ALA A 229 14.14 9.29 -8.45
CA ALA A 229 15.31 8.50 -8.71
C ALA A 229 14.99 7.01 -8.95
N ALA A 230 14.07 6.46 -8.19
CA ALA A 230 13.61 5.08 -8.37
C ALA A 230 12.94 4.85 -9.73
N ASP A 231 12.05 5.76 -10.15
CA ASP A 231 11.42 5.70 -11.47
C ASP A 231 12.46 5.78 -12.60
N GLN A 232 13.45 6.67 -12.49
CA GLN A 232 14.55 6.82 -13.47
C GLN A 232 15.47 5.61 -13.52
N ALA A 233 15.69 4.95 -12.39
CA ALA A 233 16.51 3.74 -12.30
C ALA A 233 15.77 2.46 -12.73
N GLY A 234 14.47 2.54 -13.06
CA GLY A 234 13.69 1.40 -13.49
C GLY A 234 13.18 0.52 -12.34
N LEU A 235 13.12 1.03 -11.11
CA LEU A 235 12.40 0.37 -10.03
C LEU A 235 10.89 0.51 -10.32
N TRP A 236 10.25 -0.61 -10.57
CA TRP A 236 8.82 -0.61 -10.94
C TRP A 236 7.86 -0.66 -9.77
N THR A 237 8.32 -1.05 -8.57
CA THR A 237 7.48 -1.05 -7.37
C THR A 237 8.30 -0.60 -6.16
N LEU A 238 7.78 0.41 -5.46
CA LEU A 238 8.23 0.78 -4.13
C LEU A 238 7.18 0.36 -3.12
N GLN A 239 7.60 -0.20 -2.01
CA GLN A 239 6.71 -0.54 -0.91
C GLN A 239 7.22 0.02 0.42
N ALA A 240 6.33 0.10 1.39
CA ALA A 240 6.65 0.50 2.74
C ALA A 240 5.75 -0.23 3.74
N THR A 241 6.29 -0.52 4.90
CA THR A 241 5.56 -1.10 6.02
C THR A 241 5.48 -0.06 7.14
N VAL A 242 4.27 0.35 7.49
CA VAL A 242 4.03 1.43 8.45
C VAL A 242 3.12 0.94 9.59
N LEU A 243 3.42 1.33 10.82
CA LEU A 243 2.54 1.05 11.96
C LEU A 243 1.20 1.79 11.79
N PRO A 244 0.04 1.17 12.11
CA PRO A 244 -1.28 1.77 11.87
C PRO A 244 -1.53 3.08 12.63
N ASP A 245 -0.84 3.28 13.74
CA ASP A 245 -0.91 4.49 14.57
C ASP A 245 0.01 5.62 14.08
N ASN A 246 0.99 5.35 13.20
CA ASN A 246 1.82 6.37 12.57
C ASN A 246 1.10 7.05 11.39
N ARG A 247 0.08 7.85 11.70
CA ARG A 247 -0.75 8.55 10.70
C ARG A 247 0.06 9.52 9.83
N ALA A 248 1.13 10.10 10.38
CA ALA A 248 1.99 11.02 9.63
C ALA A 248 2.74 10.30 8.51
N ALA A 249 3.30 9.12 8.79
CA ALA A 249 3.96 8.30 7.78
C ALA A 249 2.96 7.78 6.73
N LEU A 250 1.76 7.33 7.14
CA LEU A 250 0.71 6.93 6.20
C LEU A 250 0.34 8.06 5.24
N ALA A 251 0.08 9.26 5.78
CA ALA A 251 -0.26 10.43 4.96
C ALA A 251 0.89 10.84 4.02
N LEU A 252 2.13 10.76 4.48
CA LEU A 252 3.33 11.06 3.68
C LEU A 252 3.44 10.12 2.47
N HIS A 253 3.30 8.81 2.70
CA HIS A 253 3.38 7.83 1.62
C HIS A 253 2.21 7.97 0.64
N HIS A 254 0.98 8.19 1.11
CA HIS A 254 -0.16 8.44 0.22
C HIS A 254 0.06 9.68 -0.66
N GLN A 255 0.64 10.76 -0.10
CA GLN A 255 0.99 11.97 -0.87
C GLN A 255 2.12 11.70 -1.89
N ALA A 256 2.97 10.71 -1.65
CA ALA A 256 4.01 10.28 -2.59
C ALA A 256 3.51 9.23 -3.61
N GLY A 257 2.20 9.00 -3.69
CA GLY A 257 1.60 8.11 -4.67
C GLY A 257 1.52 6.65 -4.25
N TYR A 258 1.79 6.32 -2.98
CA TYR A 258 1.57 4.98 -2.46
C TYR A 258 0.09 4.76 -2.18
N ARG A 259 -0.37 3.54 -2.39
CA ARG A 259 -1.70 3.07 -1.99
C ARG A 259 -1.59 2.05 -0.86
N THR A 260 -2.61 1.93 -0.04
CA THR A 260 -2.71 0.86 0.95
C THR A 260 -3.06 -0.45 0.26
N ILE A 261 -2.23 -1.48 0.45
CA ILE A 261 -2.50 -2.84 -0.01
C ILE A 261 -3.38 -3.58 1.00
N GLY A 262 -3.09 -3.41 2.28
CA GLY A 262 -3.85 -4.03 3.35
C GLY A 262 -3.15 -3.94 4.70
N VAL A 263 -3.82 -4.48 5.71
CA VAL A 263 -3.27 -4.63 7.06
C VAL A 263 -2.78 -6.06 7.24
N ARG A 264 -1.54 -6.19 7.65
CA ARG A 264 -0.90 -7.46 8.02
C ARG A 264 -1.06 -7.63 9.53
N GLU A 265 -2.04 -8.42 9.92
CA GLU A 265 -2.35 -8.62 11.34
C GLU A 265 -1.25 -9.42 12.03
N ARG A 266 -0.82 -8.97 13.21
CA ARG A 266 0.16 -9.62 14.09
C ARG A 266 1.43 -10.06 13.34
N ILE A 267 1.90 -9.21 12.41
CA ILE A 267 3.02 -9.56 11.52
C ILE A 267 4.36 -9.63 12.26
N ALA A 268 4.53 -8.83 13.32
CA ALA A 268 5.77 -8.78 14.08
C ALA A 268 5.52 -8.59 15.59
N ARG A 269 6.53 -8.96 16.39
CA ARG A 269 6.57 -8.65 17.81
C ARG A 269 7.43 -7.40 18.04
N HIS A 270 6.85 -6.42 18.72
CA HIS A 270 7.54 -5.20 19.12
C HIS A 270 7.38 -5.02 20.63
N HIS A 271 8.48 -4.94 21.38
CA HIS A 271 8.49 -4.93 22.85
C HIS A 271 7.62 -6.02 23.48
N GLY A 272 7.70 -7.24 22.93
CA GLY A 272 6.97 -8.42 23.41
C GLY A 272 5.48 -8.49 23.02
N GLN A 273 4.93 -7.45 22.40
CA GLN A 273 3.54 -7.40 21.93
C GLN A 273 3.44 -7.62 20.43
N TRP A 274 2.41 -8.35 20.01
CA TRP A 274 2.08 -8.48 18.59
C TRP A 274 1.55 -7.15 18.05
N ARG A 275 2.08 -6.75 16.90
CA ARG A 275 1.70 -5.50 16.23
C ARG A 275 1.27 -5.80 14.79
N ASP A 276 0.27 -5.06 14.37
CA ASP A 276 -0.17 -5.02 12.98
C ASP A 276 0.69 -4.04 12.18
N ALA A 277 0.70 -4.20 10.87
CA ALA A 277 1.34 -3.28 9.96
C ALA A 277 0.45 -2.98 8.75
N VAL A 278 0.46 -1.75 8.30
CA VAL A 278 -0.12 -1.34 7.01
C VAL A 278 0.95 -1.52 5.95
N LEU A 279 0.66 -2.36 4.96
CA LEU A 279 1.48 -2.48 3.76
C LEU A 279 1.03 -1.45 2.73
N LEU A 280 1.97 -0.65 2.28
CA LEU A 280 1.79 0.37 1.25
C LEU A 280 2.61 0.00 0.02
N GLU A 281 2.12 0.35 -1.15
CA GLU A 281 2.77 0.10 -2.43
C GLU A 281 2.59 1.29 -3.38
N ARG A 282 3.65 1.63 -4.10
CA ARG A 282 3.60 2.55 -5.23
C ARG A 282 4.09 1.84 -6.47
N ARG A 283 3.30 1.83 -7.52
CA ARG A 283 3.72 1.37 -8.85
C ARG A 283 4.26 2.54 -9.66
N SER A 284 5.44 2.36 -10.27
CA SER A 284 6.00 3.35 -11.19
C SER A 284 5.07 3.54 -12.39
N PRO A 285 4.76 4.79 -12.80
CA PRO A 285 4.01 5.05 -14.02
C PRO A 285 4.85 4.85 -15.28
N CYS A 286 6.17 4.70 -15.15
CA CYS A 286 7.10 4.61 -16.27
C CYS A 286 7.38 3.15 -16.72
N ASN A 287 6.89 2.12 -15.97
CA ASN A 287 7.20 0.70 -16.21
C ASN A 287 5.94 -0.17 -16.20
#